data_5c82c9ce036241010d9472769179ea06
#
_entry.id   5c82c9ce036241010d9472769179ea06
#
_cell.length_a   1.000
_cell.length_b   1.000
_cell.length_c   1.000
_cell.angle_alpha   90.00
_cell.angle_beta   90.00
_cell.angle_gamma   90.00
#
_symmetry.space_group_name_H-M   'P 1'
#
loop_
_entity.id
_entity.type
_entity.pdbx_description
1 polymer ?
#
loop_
_entity_poly.entity_id
_entity_poly.type
_entity_poly.pdbx_seq_one_letter_code
_entity_poly.pdbx_strand_id
1 'polypeptide(L)'
;MANSVELQKIVIEGTASGPHTLITGGVHGDEDEPMVAIRRLAAELCADQISGRLTLVPVVNESAYALQQRCGADDLDLARICPGKADGTISERTAHALSE
;
A
#
# COMPACT_ATOMS: atom_id res chain seq x y z
N MET A 1 6.70 -15.68 -17.46
CA MET A 1 6.23 -14.29 -17.55
C MET A 1 6.01 -13.74 -16.15
N ALA A 2 6.60 -12.61 -15.84
CA ALA A 2 6.39 -12.00 -14.53
C ALA A 2 5.00 -11.36 -14.48
N ASN A 3 4.22 -11.68 -13.46
CA ASN A 3 2.94 -11.06 -13.24
C ASN A 3 3.14 -9.66 -12.62
N SER A 4 2.29 -8.73 -12.99
CA SER A 4 2.27 -7.43 -12.32
C SER A 4 1.81 -7.60 -10.88
N VAL A 5 2.32 -6.74 -10.00
CA VAL A 5 1.89 -6.69 -8.61
C VAL A 5 0.63 -5.83 -8.53
N GLU A 6 -0.42 -6.37 -7.94
CA GLU A 6 -1.64 -5.63 -7.65
C GLU A 6 -1.70 -5.33 -6.16
N LEU A 7 -1.86 -4.05 -5.84
CA LEU A 7 -2.00 -3.63 -4.45
C LEU A 7 -3.45 -3.79 -4.00
N GLN A 8 -3.65 -4.41 -2.85
CA GLN A 8 -4.97 -4.47 -2.22
C GLN A 8 -5.27 -3.09 -1.64
N LYS A 9 -6.27 -2.43 -2.18
CA LYS A 9 -6.59 -1.06 -1.77
C LYS A 9 -8.07 -0.91 -1.46
N ILE A 10 -8.36 0.03 -0.56
CA ILE A 10 -9.71 0.44 -0.21
C ILE A 10 -9.85 1.90 -0.62
N VAL A 11 -10.85 2.20 -1.44
CA VAL A 11 -11.10 3.56 -1.93
C VAL A 11 -12.39 4.07 -1.32
N ILE A 12 -12.33 5.23 -0.68
CA ILE A 12 -13.50 5.91 -0.15
C ILE A 12 -13.67 7.22 -0.91
N GLU A 13 -14.75 7.31 -1.68
CA GLU A 13 -15.13 8.54 -2.39
C GLU A 13 -15.94 9.42 -1.44
N GLY A 14 -15.43 10.61 -1.15
CA GLY A 14 -16.13 11.58 -0.35
C GLY A 14 -17.34 12.16 -1.07
N THR A 15 -18.26 12.77 -0.31
CA THR A 15 -19.45 13.40 -0.86
C THR A 15 -19.19 14.82 -1.33
N ALA A 16 -18.05 15.40 -0.95
CA ALA A 16 -17.63 16.74 -1.37
C ALA A 16 -16.36 16.68 -2.18
N SER A 17 -16.13 17.68 -3.03
CA SER A 17 -14.87 17.81 -3.78
C SER A 17 -13.71 18.08 -2.85
N GLY A 18 -12.54 17.57 -3.19
CA GLY A 18 -11.34 17.77 -2.40
C GLY A 18 -10.15 16.99 -2.95
N PRO A 19 -9.05 16.94 -2.20
CA PRO A 19 -7.82 16.28 -2.66
C PRO A 19 -7.97 14.76 -2.71
N HIS A 20 -7.09 14.16 -3.49
CA HIS A 20 -6.90 12.71 -3.45
C HIS A 20 -5.76 12.41 -2.48
N THR A 21 -6.04 11.62 -1.44
CA THR A 21 -5.08 11.29 -0.39
C THR A 21 -4.81 9.80 -0.40
N LEU A 22 -3.54 9.43 -0.33
CA LEU A 22 -3.09 8.04 -0.24
C LEU A 22 -2.49 7.81 1.15
N ILE A 23 -2.97 6.79 1.84
CA ILE A 23 -2.42 6.35 3.12
C ILE A 23 -1.95 4.91 2.96
N THR A 24 -0.70 4.66 3.28
CA THR A 24 -0.09 3.34 3.15
C THR A 24 0.40 2.81 4.48
N GLY A 25 0.35 1.49 4.62
CA GLY A 25 0.99 0.76 5.71
C GLY A 25 1.72 -0.44 5.15
N GLY A 26 2.53 -1.10 5.98
CA GLY A 26 3.19 -2.32 5.55
C GLY A 26 4.22 -2.13 4.46
N VAL A 27 4.89 -1.00 4.40
CA VAL A 27 6.06 -0.80 3.53
C VAL A 27 7.17 -1.76 3.96
N HIS A 28 7.32 -1.96 5.26
CA HIS A 28 8.09 -3.06 5.82
C HIS A 28 7.10 -4.11 6.36
N GLY A 29 7.35 -5.37 6.05
CA GLY A 29 6.39 -6.45 6.30
C GLY A 29 6.18 -6.83 7.76
N ASP A 30 7.06 -6.39 8.66
CA ASP A 30 6.99 -6.67 10.09
C ASP A 30 6.38 -5.50 10.91
N GLU A 31 5.93 -4.45 10.25
CA GLU A 31 5.32 -3.28 10.90
C GLU A 31 3.80 -3.41 10.88
N ASP A 32 3.25 -4.14 11.85
CA ASP A 32 1.83 -4.48 11.89
C ASP A 32 0.91 -3.34 12.35
N GLU A 33 1.40 -2.43 13.17
CA GLU A 33 0.57 -1.35 13.76
C GLU A 33 -0.08 -0.46 12.70
N PRO A 34 0.65 0.05 11.69
CA PRO A 34 0.01 0.82 10.63
C PRO A 34 -1.04 0.04 9.86
N MET A 35 -0.81 -1.26 9.63
CA MET A 35 -1.77 -2.12 8.93
C MET A 35 -3.09 -2.20 9.67
N VAL A 36 -3.03 -2.43 10.98
CA VAL A 36 -4.21 -2.50 11.85
C VAL A 36 -4.93 -1.15 11.89
N ALA A 37 -4.18 -0.06 12.02
CA ALA A 37 -4.72 1.28 12.06
C ALA A 37 -5.48 1.63 10.78
N ILE A 38 -4.94 1.28 9.63
CA ILE A 38 -5.57 1.55 8.33
C ILE A 38 -6.86 0.73 8.17
N ARG A 39 -6.83 -0.55 8.53
CA ARG A 39 -8.02 -1.41 8.46
C ARG A 39 -9.14 -0.91 9.36
N ARG A 40 -8.79 -0.44 10.55
CA ARG A 40 -9.74 0.15 11.50
C ARG A 40 -10.33 1.44 10.95
N LEU A 41 -9.50 2.29 10.38
CA LEU A 41 -9.93 3.53 9.74
C LEU A 41 -10.92 3.24 8.61
N ALA A 42 -10.63 2.25 7.77
CA ALA A 42 -11.49 1.85 6.67
C ALA A 42 -12.87 1.38 7.17
N ALA A 43 -12.92 0.70 8.32
CA ALA A 43 -14.17 0.22 8.90
C ALA A 43 -15.00 1.32 9.55
N GLU A 44 -14.37 2.40 10.01
CA GLU A 44 -15.03 3.46 10.80
C GLU A 44 -15.39 4.69 9.98
N LEU A 45 -14.68 4.96 8.87
CA LEU A 45 -14.94 6.16 8.06
C LEU A 45 -16.14 5.99 7.14
N CYS A 46 -16.95 7.04 7.07
CA CYS A 46 -18.06 7.15 6.11
C CYS A 46 -17.75 8.22 5.07
N ALA A 47 -18.32 8.07 3.87
CA ALA A 47 -18.06 8.99 2.76
C ALA A 47 -18.43 10.45 3.08
N ASP A 48 -19.44 10.68 3.91
CA ASP A 48 -19.87 12.02 4.31
C ASP A 48 -18.90 12.73 5.26
N GLN A 49 -17.91 12.02 5.78
CA GLN A 49 -16.83 12.57 6.62
C GLN A 49 -15.62 13.00 5.80
N ILE A 50 -15.63 12.78 4.49
CA ILE A 50 -14.45 12.93 3.63
C ILE A 50 -14.75 13.92 2.51
N SER A 51 -13.80 14.83 2.27
CA SER A 51 -13.77 15.65 1.07
C SER A 51 -12.72 15.09 0.11
N GLY A 52 -13.12 14.81 -1.14
CA GLY A 52 -12.25 14.23 -2.14
C GLY A 52 -12.24 12.70 -2.09
N ARG A 53 -11.09 12.12 -2.36
CA ARG A 53 -10.91 10.67 -2.40
C ARG A 53 -9.83 10.24 -1.42
N LEU A 54 -10.09 9.18 -0.67
CA LEU A 54 -9.12 8.55 0.21
C LEU A 54 -8.85 7.13 -0.28
N THR A 55 -7.59 6.83 -0.58
CA THR A 55 -7.16 5.48 -0.95
C THR A 55 -6.30 4.93 0.17
N LEU A 56 -6.67 3.76 0.67
CA LEU A 56 -6.00 3.10 1.78
C LEU A 56 -5.35 1.80 1.28
N VAL A 57 -4.06 1.65 1.52
CA VAL A 57 -3.31 0.42 1.19
C VAL A 57 -2.74 -0.13 2.50
N PRO A 58 -3.43 -1.08 3.15
CA PRO A 58 -2.99 -1.60 4.46
C PRO A 58 -1.64 -2.29 4.42
N VAL A 59 -1.38 -3.07 3.37
CA VAL A 59 -0.14 -3.82 3.22
C VAL A 59 0.42 -3.57 1.83
N VAL A 60 1.40 -2.68 1.72
CA VAL A 60 2.07 -2.38 0.45
C VAL A 60 2.98 -3.53 0.06
N ASN A 61 3.81 -4.00 1.00
CA ASN A 61 4.78 -5.05 0.74
C ASN A 61 4.27 -6.41 1.21
N GLU A 62 3.38 -7.01 0.42
CA GLU A 62 2.77 -8.29 0.77
C GLU A 62 3.79 -9.43 0.81
N SER A 63 4.83 -9.40 -0.03
CA SER A 63 5.91 -10.38 -0.01
C SER A 63 6.62 -10.39 1.36
N ALA A 64 6.98 -9.22 1.86
CA ALA A 64 7.61 -9.09 3.18
C ALA A 64 6.66 -9.46 4.31
N TYR A 65 5.39 -9.08 4.20
CA TYR A 65 4.37 -9.41 5.19
C TYR A 65 4.16 -10.91 5.31
N ALA A 66 4.09 -11.62 4.18
CA ALA A 66 3.94 -13.08 4.16
C ALA A 66 5.11 -13.78 4.87
N LEU A 67 6.32 -13.20 4.81
CA LEU A 67 7.51 -13.70 5.49
C LEU A 67 7.65 -13.18 6.92
N GLN A 68 6.80 -12.25 7.34
CA GLN A 68 6.89 -11.56 8.63
C GLN A 68 8.27 -10.93 8.84
N GLN A 69 8.79 -10.30 7.79
CA GLN A 69 10.11 -9.69 7.76
C GLN A 69 10.02 -8.25 7.27
N ARG A 70 11.08 -7.48 7.50
CA ARG A 70 11.20 -6.11 7.03
C ARG A 70 11.17 -6.03 5.50
N CYS A 71 11.91 -6.92 4.85
CA CYS A 71 12.03 -6.99 3.39
C CYS A 71 11.40 -8.25 2.83
N GLY A 72 11.04 -8.22 1.55
CA GLY A 72 10.46 -9.37 0.85
C GLY A 72 11.50 -10.42 0.44
N ALA A 73 11.09 -11.33 -0.44
CA ALA A 73 11.90 -12.46 -0.88
C ALA A 73 13.21 -12.04 -1.57
N ASP A 74 13.25 -10.86 -2.18
CA ASP A 74 14.44 -10.32 -2.84
C ASP A 74 15.39 -9.55 -1.90
N ASP A 75 15.03 -9.45 -0.62
CA ASP A 75 15.79 -8.80 0.45
C ASP A 75 16.04 -7.30 0.22
N LEU A 76 15.27 -6.66 -0.64
CA LEU A 76 15.35 -5.23 -0.89
C LEU A 76 14.42 -4.44 0.04
N ASP A 77 14.90 -3.29 0.49
CA ASP A 77 14.09 -2.37 1.30
C ASP A 77 13.22 -1.51 0.37
N LEU A 78 11.92 -1.76 0.38
CA LEU A 78 10.95 -1.08 -0.49
C LEU A 78 11.02 0.44 -0.36
N ALA A 79 11.23 0.94 0.85
CA ALA A 79 11.28 2.39 1.10
C ALA A 79 12.45 3.08 0.40
N ARG A 80 13.46 2.33 -0.01
CA ARG A 80 14.69 2.86 -0.62
C ARG A 80 14.78 2.67 -2.13
N ILE A 81 13.84 1.94 -2.72
CA ILE A 81 13.90 1.58 -4.15
C ILE A 81 12.78 2.15 -4.99
N CYS A 82 11.88 2.94 -4.40
CA CYS A 82 10.84 3.63 -5.17
C CYS A 82 11.45 4.57 -6.21
N PRO A 83 10.87 4.68 -7.40
CA PRO A 83 9.60 4.11 -7.87
C PRO A 83 9.68 2.69 -8.42
N GLY A 84 10.82 2.00 -8.30
CA GLY A 84 10.96 0.62 -8.71
C GLY A 84 11.01 0.40 -10.22
N LYS A 85 10.70 -0.84 -10.61
CA LYS A 85 10.70 -1.26 -12.03
C LYS A 85 9.55 -2.22 -12.29
N ALA A 86 8.86 -2.04 -13.39
CA ALA A 86 7.72 -2.89 -13.78
C ALA A 86 8.12 -4.34 -14.05
N ASP A 87 9.35 -4.57 -14.50
CA ASP A 87 9.89 -5.88 -14.87
C ASP A 87 11.00 -6.36 -13.94
N GLY A 88 11.13 -5.75 -12.76
CA GLY A 88 12.16 -6.08 -11.80
C GLY A 88 11.80 -7.22 -10.84
N THR A 89 12.46 -7.23 -9.69
CA THR A 89 12.19 -8.16 -8.60
C THR A 89 10.82 -7.89 -7.96
N ILE A 90 10.41 -8.74 -7.02
CA ILE A 90 9.11 -8.56 -6.35
C ILE A 90 9.00 -7.19 -5.67
N SER A 91 10.03 -6.73 -4.97
CA SER A 91 10.02 -5.42 -4.33
C SER A 91 10.02 -4.28 -5.36
N GLU A 92 10.79 -4.42 -6.43
CA GLU A 92 10.82 -3.43 -7.50
C GLU A 92 9.47 -3.30 -8.20
N ARG A 93 8.78 -4.43 -8.44
CA ARG A 93 7.44 -4.45 -9.04
C ARG A 93 6.38 -3.86 -8.09
N THR A 94 6.53 -4.12 -6.78
CA THR A 94 5.65 -3.55 -5.77
C THR A 94 5.80 -2.02 -5.71
N ALA A 95 7.03 -1.52 -5.70
CA ALA A 95 7.29 -0.09 -5.72
C ALA A 95 6.72 0.58 -6.96
N HIS A 96 6.85 -0.07 -8.13
CA HIS A 96 6.29 0.42 -9.38
C HIS A 96 4.75 0.50 -9.30
N ALA A 97 4.09 -0.52 -8.78
CA ALA A 97 2.64 -0.54 -8.60
C ALA A 97 2.16 0.58 -7.67
N LEU A 98 2.93 0.87 -6.61
CA LEU A 98 2.61 1.97 -5.69
C LEU A 98 2.72 3.33 -6.38
N SER A 99 3.65 3.47 -7.34
CA SER A 99 3.89 4.72 -8.07
C SER A 99 2.81 5.03 -9.11
N GLU A 100 2.04 4.03 -9.50
CA GLU A 100 0.95 4.20 -10.47
C GLU A 100 -0.27 4.98 -9.86
#